data_f5a65eb3bca3646bb5da3bab618a32b4
#
_entry.id   f5a65eb3bca3646bb5da3bab618a32b4
#
_cell.length_a   1.000
_cell.length_b   1.000
_cell.length_c   1.000
_cell.angle_alpha   90.00
_cell.angle_beta   90.00
_cell.angle_gamma   90.00
#
_symmetry.space_group_name_H-M   'P 1'
#
loop_
_entity.id
_entity.type
_entity.pdbx_description
1 polymer ?
#
loop_
_entity_poly.entity_id
_entity_poly.type
_entity_poly.pdbx_seq_one_letter_code
_entity_poly.pdbx_strand_id
1 'polypeptide(L)'
;MLNDIEVILGACSAQEVWQHYVARLTELGFPNISYHAVRILEASCDRMLEDRVLLSSYPPRLMQELAALDLLESLPMHRWLTHNRGSESWDWMRRLRLAGRLTPQEERAADAFARYGHVAGYAVGMGDDVERVRAGVILGGAIGMRQDRLDALWAQHGRLVEALSRLAHLRISTLPHAEQECVLTLRQREVLECISVGRTTQEIAEILDVTPATVEKHLRLARKALGAKTTAQAILLAASRRQIFNSTAEPHGPGQGGHPSPARDGAPGLPARDQICAG
;
A
#
# COMPACT_ATOMS: atom_id res chain seq x y z
N MET A 1 19.08 -11.98 -3.46
CA MET A 1 18.93 -10.66 -2.80
C MET A 1 18.99 -9.51 -3.79
N LEU A 2 20.06 -9.30 -4.60
CA LEU A 2 20.06 -8.22 -5.61
C LEU A 2 18.87 -8.31 -6.57
N ASN A 3 18.61 -9.49 -7.12
CA ASN A 3 17.44 -9.73 -7.96
C ASN A 3 16.11 -9.42 -7.27
N ASP A 4 15.97 -9.72 -5.96
CA ASP A 4 14.75 -9.39 -5.20
C ASP A 4 14.57 -7.88 -5.09
N ILE A 5 15.67 -7.14 -4.89
CA ILE A 5 15.68 -5.67 -4.82
C ILE A 5 15.26 -5.10 -6.18
N GLU A 6 15.85 -5.57 -7.28
CA GLU A 6 15.55 -5.11 -8.64
C GLU A 6 14.07 -5.34 -8.99
N VAL A 7 13.55 -6.55 -8.72
CA VAL A 7 12.15 -6.89 -8.99
C VAL A 7 11.20 -6.04 -8.16
N ILE A 8 11.45 -5.92 -6.85
CA ILE A 8 10.57 -5.13 -5.95
C ILE A 8 10.59 -3.65 -6.32
N LEU A 9 11.76 -3.08 -6.61
CA LEU A 9 11.87 -1.66 -6.98
C LEU A 9 11.32 -1.38 -8.38
N GLY A 10 11.47 -2.32 -9.33
CA GLY A 10 10.94 -2.23 -10.69
C GLY A 10 9.44 -2.47 -10.81
N ALA A 11 8.78 -3.01 -9.77
CA ALA A 11 7.36 -3.32 -9.80
C ALA A 11 6.51 -2.05 -10.01
N CYS A 12 5.48 -2.15 -10.84
CA CYS A 12 4.56 -1.05 -11.18
C CYS A 12 3.30 -1.03 -10.32
N SER A 13 3.01 -2.09 -9.58
CA SER A 13 1.84 -2.21 -8.71
C SER A 13 2.18 -2.87 -7.37
N ALA A 14 1.39 -2.57 -6.34
CA ALA A 14 1.49 -3.23 -5.03
C ALA A 14 1.27 -4.75 -5.15
N GLN A 15 0.44 -5.18 -6.10
CA GLN A 15 0.16 -6.59 -6.36
C GLN A 15 1.39 -7.34 -6.89
N GLU A 16 2.17 -6.73 -7.80
CA GLU A 16 3.41 -7.33 -8.29
C GLU A 16 4.45 -7.48 -7.17
N VAL A 17 4.60 -6.44 -6.33
CA VAL A 17 5.47 -6.52 -5.13
C VAL A 17 5.02 -7.66 -4.22
N TRP A 18 3.72 -7.73 -3.95
CA TRP A 18 3.15 -8.74 -3.08
C TRP A 18 3.38 -10.16 -3.59
N GLN A 19 3.11 -10.41 -4.87
CA GLN A 19 3.33 -11.72 -5.49
C GLN A 19 4.78 -12.17 -5.39
N HIS A 20 5.73 -11.30 -5.74
CA HIS A 20 7.16 -11.60 -5.63
C HIS A 20 7.56 -11.86 -4.17
N TYR A 21 7.12 -11.01 -3.25
CA TYR A 21 7.42 -11.13 -1.83
C TYR A 21 6.91 -12.46 -1.25
N VAL A 22 5.66 -12.84 -1.54
CA VAL A 22 5.08 -14.11 -1.09
C VAL A 22 5.84 -15.30 -1.67
N ALA A 23 6.14 -15.29 -2.96
CA ALA A 23 6.89 -16.35 -3.61
C ALA A 23 8.28 -16.53 -2.95
N ARG A 24 8.98 -15.43 -2.73
CA ARG A 24 10.32 -15.46 -2.15
C ARG A 24 10.33 -15.94 -0.70
N LEU A 25 9.40 -15.49 0.12
CA LEU A 25 9.30 -15.95 1.50
C LEU A 25 8.86 -17.42 1.62
N THR A 26 8.02 -17.87 0.67
CA THR A 26 7.64 -19.29 0.58
C THR A 26 8.87 -20.18 0.36
N GLU A 27 9.78 -19.80 -0.53
CA GLU A 27 11.06 -20.50 -0.75
C GLU A 27 11.93 -20.52 0.51
N LEU A 28 11.85 -19.50 1.36
CA LEU A 28 12.58 -19.43 2.62
C LEU A 28 11.89 -20.18 3.77
N GLY A 29 10.72 -20.80 3.52
CA GLY A 29 9.98 -21.60 4.49
C GLY A 29 8.86 -20.87 5.23
N PHE A 30 8.46 -19.68 4.76
CA PHE A 30 7.39 -18.86 5.32
C PHE A 30 6.25 -18.66 4.30
N PRO A 31 5.42 -19.70 4.01
CA PRO A 31 4.41 -19.63 2.96
C PRO A 31 3.16 -18.81 3.34
N ASN A 32 2.91 -18.62 4.63
CA ASN A 32 1.72 -17.95 5.12
C ASN A 32 2.08 -16.57 5.66
N ILE A 33 1.62 -15.53 4.98
CA ILE A 33 2.01 -14.15 5.24
C ILE A 33 0.76 -13.29 5.33
N SER A 34 0.69 -12.43 6.33
CA SER A 34 -0.30 -11.37 6.42
C SER A 34 0.41 -10.03 6.64
N TYR A 35 0.30 -9.14 5.69
CA TYR A 35 0.83 -7.78 5.75
C TYR A 35 -0.27 -6.84 6.21
N HIS A 36 0.04 -6.07 7.24
CA HIS A 36 -0.84 -5.08 7.82
C HIS A 36 -0.15 -3.71 7.78
N ALA A 37 -0.81 -2.72 7.23
CA ALA A 37 -0.39 -1.34 7.33
C ALA A 37 -1.58 -0.45 7.69
N VAL A 38 -1.38 0.42 8.67
CA VAL A 38 -2.38 1.38 9.13
C VAL A 38 -1.75 2.76 9.11
N ARG A 39 -2.39 3.69 8.42
CA ARG A 39 -2.03 5.10 8.44
C ARG A 39 -3.11 5.87 9.16
N ILE A 40 -2.75 6.47 10.29
CA ILE A 40 -3.64 7.30 11.10
C ILE A 40 -3.64 8.71 10.51
N LEU A 41 -4.73 9.07 9.83
CA LEU A 41 -4.87 10.35 9.14
C LEU A 41 -5.40 11.46 10.07
N GLU A 42 -6.26 11.09 11.01
CA GLU A 42 -6.82 11.99 12.02
C GLU A 42 -6.95 11.27 13.35
N ALA A 43 -6.40 11.86 14.40
CA ALA A 43 -6.58 11.43 15.78
C ALA A 43 -7.29 12.56 16.53
N SER A 44 -8.62 12.60 16.48
CA SER A 44 -9.44 13.43 17.37
C SER A 44 -10.14 12.55 18.41
N CYS A 45 -10.51 13.15 19.55
CA CYS A 45 -11.05 12.41 20.71
C CYS A 45 -12.26 11.51 20.40
N ASP A 46 -12.93 11.69 19.23
CA ASP A 46 -14.16 10.96 18.89
C ASP A 46 -14.08 10.06 17.65
N ARG A 47 -13.07 10.18 16.78
CA ARG A 47 -12.93 9.34 15.58
C ARG A 47 -11.47 9.28 15.10
N MET A 48 -10.96 8.08 14.96
CA MET A 48 -9.74 7.82 14.16
C MET A 48 -10.15 7.65 12.70
N LEU A 49 -9.60 8.50 11.81
CA LEU A 49 -9.65 8.26 10.38
C LEU A 49 -8.39 7.48 10.00
N GLU A 50 -8.58 6.24 9.60
CA GLU A 50 -7.49 5.32 9.29
C GLU A 50 -7.59 4.87 7.83
N ASP A 51 -6.46 4.81 7.18
CA ASP A 51 -6.29 4.13 5.89
C ASP A 51 -5.57 2.82 6.16
N ARG A 52 -6.21 1.70 5.81
CA ARG A 52 -5.73 0.35 6.15
C ARG A 52 -5.46 -0.44 4.89
N VAL A 53 -4.35 -1.16 4.89
CA VAL A 53 -3.98 -2.12 3.86
C VAL A 53 -3.78 -3.47 4.54
N LEU A 54 -4.50 -4.47 4.07
CA LEU A 54 -4.38 -5.86 4.48
C LEU A 54 -4.16 -6.72 3.24
N LEU A 55 -2.98 -7.35 3.15
CA LEU A 55 -2.69 -8.36 2.13
C LEU A 55 -2.40 -9.67 2.84
N SER A 56 -2.95 -10.79 2.34
CA SER A 56 -2.77 -12.07 2.99
C SER A 56 -2.61 -13.21 1.98
N SER A 57 -1.68 -14.13 2.26
CA SER A 57 -1.55 -15.43 1.60
C SER A 57 -2.10 -16.59 2.45
N TYR A 58 -2.65 -16.30 3.63
CA TYR A 58 -3.36 -17.30 4.43
C TYR A 58 -4.61 -17.82 3.71
N PRO A 59 -5.09 -19.04 4.04
CA PRO A 59 -6.28 -19.58 3.41
C PRO A 59 -7.47 -18.62 3.49
N PRO A 60 -8.19 -18.35 2.38
CA PRO A 60 -9.30 -17.41 2.36
C PRO A 60 -10.40 -17.71 3.38
N ARG A 61 -10.65 -19.01 3.66
CA ARG A 61 -11.63 -19.44 4.67
C ARG A 61 -11.25 -18.98 6.09
N LEU A 62 -9.96 -19.06 6.45
CA LEU A 62 -9.49 -18.55 7.73
C LEU A 62 -9.67 -17.03 7.82
N MET A 63 -9.29 -16.30 6.77
CA MET A 63 -9.42 -14.84 6.75
C MET A 63 -10.89 -14.39 6.82
N GLN A 64 -11.79 -15.10 6.13
CA GLN A 64 -13.24 -14.86 6.19
C GLN A 64 -13.81 -15.15 7.58
N GLU A 65 -13.39 -16.24 8.24
CA GLU A 65 -13.82 -16.57 9.60
C GLU A 65 -13.38 -15.49 10.60
N LEU A 66 -12.13 -15.05 10.52
CA LEU A 66 -11.60 -13.98 11.38
C LEU A 66 -12.33 -12.66 11.15
N ALA A 67 -12.63 -12.32 9.90
CA ALA A 67 -13.39 -11.12 9.56
C ALA A 67 -14.83 -11.18 10.06
N ALA A 68 -15.52 -12.31 9.86
CA ALA A 68 -16.90 -12.51 10.30
C ALA A 68 -17.08 -12.43 11.84
N LEU A 69 -16.04 -12.79 12.58
CA LEU A 69 -16.01 -12.77 14.05
C LEU A 69 -15.37 -11.49 14.63
N ASP A 70 -15.00 -10.54 13.79
CA ASP A 70 -14.28 -9.32 14.16
C ASP A 70 -12.97 -9.60 14.94
N LEU A 71 -12.23 -10.62 14.51
CA LEU A 71 -11.02 -11.10 15.18
C LEU A 71 -9.71 -10.72 14.46
N LEU A 72 -9.77 -10.06 13.29
CA LEU A 72 -8.57 -9.71 12.52
C LEU A 72 -7.59 -8.84 13.31
N GLU A 73 -8.11 -7.92 14.10
CA GLU A 73 -7.32 -7.03 14.94
C GLU A 73 -7.05 -7.61 16.35
N SER A 74 -7.76 -8.65 16.72
CA SER A 74 -7.64 -9.32 18.01
C SER A 74 -6.54 -10.38 18.05
N LEU A 75 -5.76 -10.56 16.96
CA LEU A 75 -4.59 -11.42 16.99
C LEU A 75 -3.55 -10.86 17.99
N PRO A 76 -3.02 -11.69 18.94
CA PRO A 76 -1.97 -11.22 19.84
C PRO A 76 -0.77 -10.65 19.09
N MET A 77 -0.41 -11.25 17.95
CA MET A 77 0.66 -10.77 17.08
C MET A 77 0.36 -9.38 16.47
N HIS A 78 -0.89 -9.08 16.15
CA HIS A 78 -1.29 -7.74 15.69
C HIS A 78 -1.08 -6.69 16.78
N ARG A 79 -1.46 -6.98 18.02
CA ARG A 79 -1.15 -6.12 19.17
C ARG A 79 0.35 -5.90 19.34
N TRP A 80 1.17 -6.94 19.15
CA TRP A 80 2.62 -6.81 19.21
C TRP A 80 3.15 -5.89 18.11
N LEU A 81 2.70 -6.05 16.86
CA LEU A 81 3.10 -5.22 15.70
C LEU A 81 2.81 -3.74 15.90
N THR A 82 1.73 -3.40 16.61
CA THR A 82 1.34 -2.00 16.81
C THR A 82 2.21 -1.26 17.82
N HIS A 83 2.99 -1.97 18.64
CA HIS A 83 3.78 -1.39 19.73
C HIS A 83 5.27 -1.68 19.65
N ASN A 84 5.71 -2.56 18.73
CA ASN A 84 7.07 -3.03 18.71
C ASN A 84 7.69 -2.91 17.30
N ARG A 85 9.03 -2.83 17.28
CA ARG A 85 9.86 -2.90 16.08
C ARG A 85 10.73 -4.15 16.14
N GLY A 86 11.19 -4.61 14.98
CA GLY A 86 11.98 -5.84 14.89
C GLY A 86 11.10 -7.08 14.75
N SER A 87 11.56 -8.21 15.23
CA SER A 87 10.87 -9.49 15.07
C SER A 87 10.64 -10.19 16.41
N GLU A 88 9.55 -10.93 16.52
CA GLU A 88 9.21 -11.75 17.67
C GLU A 88 8.60 -13.08 17.23
N SER A 89 9.01 -14.16 17.89
CA SER A 89 8.48 -15.50 17.69
C SER A 89 7.07 -15.64 18.31
N TRP A 90 6.25 -16.51 17.72
CA TRP A 90 4.93 -16.84 18.32
C TRP A 90 5.04 -17.56 19.66
N ASP A 91 6.21 -17.96 20.11
CA ASP A 91 6.43 -18.39 21.48
C ASP A 91 6.08 -17.31 22.51
N TRP A 92 6.23 -16.01 22.14
CA TRP A 92 5.75 -14.93 22.97
C TRP A 92 4.23 -15.04 23.24
N MET A 93 3.42 -15.27 22.20
CA MET A 93 1.98 -15.51 22.34
C MET A 93 1.68 -16.72 23.19
N ARG A 94 2.41 -17.83 22.98
CA ARG A 94 2.26 -19.06 23.75
C ARG A 94 2.55 -18.84 25.24
N ARG A 95 3.60 -18.09 25.57
CA ARG A 95 3.91 -17.71 26.96
C ARG A 95 2.80 -16.87 27.59
N LEU A 96 2.21 -15.92 26.85
CA LEU A 96 1.06 -15.13 27.33
C LEU A 96 -0.16 -16.01 27.58
N ARG A 97 -0.44 -16.97 26.70
CA ARG A 97 -1.54 -17.92 26.83
C ARG A 97 -1.38 -18.78 28.09
N LEU A 98 -0.20 -19.37 28.30
CA LEU A 98 0.10 -20.16 29.49
C LEU A 98 0.01 -19.36 30.79
N ALA A 99 0.29 -18.07 30.75
CA ALA A 99 0.15 -17.17 31.89
C ALA A 99 -1.29 -16.64 32.10
N GLY A 100 -2.27 -17.05 31.26
CA GLY A 100 -3.65 -16.55 31.32
C GLY A 100 -3.78 -15.05 31.02
N ARG A 101 -2.87 -14.50 30.21
CA ARG A 101 -2.79 -13.05 29.90
C ARG A 101 -3.35 -12.67 28.53
N LEU A 102 -3.93 -13.61 27.81
CA LEU A 102 -4.68 -13.34 26.59
C LEU A 102 -6.12 -12.93 26.94
N THR A 103 -6.65 -12.00 26.18
CA THR A 103 -8.08 -11.68 26.25
C THR A 103 -8.92 -12.80 25.63
N PRO A 104 -10.22 -12.91 25.94
CA PRO A 104 -11.09 -13.91 25.32
C PRO A 104 -11.15 -13.82 23.77
N GLN A 105 -10.97 -12.62 23.22
CA GLN A 105 -10.92 -12.42 21.77
C GLN A 105 -9.59 -12.90 21.18
N GLU A 106 -8.47 -12.60 21.84
CA GLU A 106 -7.14 -13.12 21.46
C GLU A 106 -7.07 -14.64 21.52
N GLU A 107 -7.68 -15.26 22.54
CA GLU A 107 -7.78 -16.72 22.64
C GLU A 107 -8.56 -17.29 21.43
N ARG A 108 -9.73 -16.74 21.11
CA ARG A 108 -10.53 -17.18 19.97
C ARG A 108 -9.79 -17.02 18.65
N ALA A 109 -9.05 -15.93 18.47
CA ALA A 109 -8.25 -15.69 17.27
C ALA A 109 -7.11 -16.72 17.17
N ALA A 110 -6.37 -16.97 18.26
CA ALA A 110 -5.32 -17.97 18.30
C ALA A 110 -5.86 -19.39 18.03
N ASP A 111 -7.05 -19.73 18.59
CA ASP A 111 -7.72 -21.00 18.33
C ASP A 111 -8.15 -21.17 16.87
N ALA A 112 -8.61 -20.09 16.22
CA ALA A 112 -8.90 -20.11 14.80
C ALA A 112 -7.66 -20.48 13.98
N PHE A 113 -6.53 -19.82 14.21
CA PHE A 113 -5.26 -20.17 13.55
C PHE A 113 -4.85 -21.63 13.80
N ALA A 114 -4.96 -22.10 15.05
CA ALA A 114 -4.60 -23.47 15.41
C ALA A 114 -5.51 -24.51 14.71
N ARG A 115 -6.81 -24.27 14.57
CA ARG A 115 -7.74 -25.14 13.83
C ARG A 115 -7.35 -25.34 12.36
N TYR A 116 -6.76 -24.32 11.75
CA TYR A 116 -6.24 -24.39 10.38
C TYR A 116 -4.78 -24.89 10.33
N GLY A 117 -4.22 -25.31 11.48
CA GLY A 117 -2.87 -25.87 11.58
C GLY A 117 -1.74 -24.82 11.59
N HIS A 118 -2.07 -23.54 11.75
CA HIS A 118 -1.08 -22.48 11.88
C HIS A 118 -0.71 -22.28 13.34
N VAL A 119 0.35 -22.97 13.79
CA VAL A 119 0.76 -23.01 15.21
C VAL A 119 2.17 -22.47 15.46
N ALA A 120 2.88 -22.09 14.40
CA ALA A 120 4.23 -21.53 14.46
C ALA A 120 4.38 -20.33 13.53
N GLY A 121 5.08 -19.31 13.98
CA GLY A 121 5.27 -18.09 13.19
C GLY A 121 6.18 -17.08 13.85
N TYR A 122 6.32 -15.97 13.13
CA TYR A 122 6.99 -14.75 13.55
C TYR A 122 6.12 -13.53 13.26
N ALA A 123 6.31 -12.48 14.03
CA ALA A 123 5.82 -11.15 13.73
C ALA A 123 7.02 -10.25 13.43
N VAL A 124 6.93 -9.42 12.40
CA VAL A 124 7.95 -8.42 12.06
C VAL A 124 7.29 -7.05 12.05
N GLY A 125 7.61 -6.23 13.06
CA GLY A 125 7.14 -4.87 13.19
C GLY A 125 8.00 -3.92 12.35
N MET A 126 7.33 -3.15 11.50
CA MET A 126 7.93 -2.13 10.65
C MET A 126 7.37 -0.78 11.11
N GLY A 127 7.95 -0.22 12.17
CA GLY A 127 7.58 1.11 12.61
C GLY A 127 8.28 2.15 11.78
N ASP A 128 7.55 3.04 11.13
CA ASP A 128 8.11 4.27 10.59
C ASP A 128 8.45 5.22 11.74
N ASP A 129 9.38 6.16 11.50
CA ASP A 129 9.70 7.21 12.48
C ASP A 129 8.55 8.21 12.68
N VAL A 130 7.54 8.11 11.82
CA VAL A 130 6.28 8.87 11.94
C VAL A 130 5.31 8.05 12.78
N GLU A 131 4.94 8.54 13.97
CA GLU A 131 4.03 7.87 14.92
C GLU A 131 2.65 7.49 14.33
N ARG A 132 2.30 8.04 13.16
CA ARG A 132 1.01 7.86 12.48
C ARG A 132 1.00 6.71 11.47
N VAL A 133 2.12 6.04 11.25
CA VAL A 133 2.20 4.88 10.35
C VAL A 133 2.63 3.67 11.16
N ARG A 134 1.81 2.63 11.13
CA ARG A 134 2.10 1.35 11.77
C ARG A 134 1.98 0.26 10.72
N ALA A 135 3.03 -0.50 10.55
CA ALA A 135 3.02 -1.60 9.60
C ALA A 135 3.76 -2.82 10.17
N GLY A 136 3.42 -3.97 9.66
CA GLY A 136 4.09 -5.19 10.00
C GLY A 136 3.59 -6.38 9.20
N VAL A 137 4.29 -7.49 9.34
CA VAL A 137 3.89 -8.77 8.78
C VAL A 137 3.79 -9.83 9.86
N ILE A 138 2.80 -10.68 9.72
CA ILE A 138 2.64 -11.90 10.48
C ILE A 138 3.02 -13.04 9.53
N LEU A 139 4.04 -13.80 9.91
CA LEU A 139 4.61 -14.88 9.12
C LEU A 139 4.26 -16.21 9.78
N GLY A 140 3.69 -17.14 9.03
CA GLY A 140 3.43 -18.51 9.48
C GLY A 140 4.27 -19.50 8.73
N GLY A 141 4.71 -20.54 9.42
CA GLY A 141 5.31 -21.73 8.82
C GLY A 141 4.28 -22.56 8.04
N ALA A 142 4.73 -23.67 7.43
CA ALA A 142 3.83 -24.64 6.81
C ALA A 142 2.83 -25.20 7.84
N ILE A 143 1.68 -25.66 7.34
CA ILE A 143 0.63 -26.26 8.19
C ILE A 143 1.21 -27.37 9.06
N GLY A 144 0.95 -27.30 10.37
CA GLY A 144 1.44 -28.26 11.35
C GLY A 144 2.93 -28.13 11.70
N MET A 145 3.65 -27.16 11.15
CA MET A 145 5.05 -26.93 11.48
C MET A 145 5.18 -26.49 12.94
N ARG A 146 6.13 -27.09 13.66
CA ARG A 146 6.43 -26.72 15.06
C ARG A 146 7.31 -25.48 15.12
N GLN A 147 7.20 -24.71 16.20
CA GLN A 147 7.95 -23.45 16.39
C GLN A 147 9.48 -23.68 16.37
N ASP A 148 9.97 -24.75 17.03
CA ASP A 148 11.41 -25.08 17.05
C ASP A 148 12.00 -25.27 15.64
N ARG A 149 11.22 -25.87 14.72
CA ARG A 149 11.62 -26.02 13.33
C ARG A 149 11.66 -24.69 12.61
N LEU A 150 10.66 -23.84 12.85
CA LEU A 150 10.60 -22.51 12.25
C LEU A 150 11.68 -21.58 12.80
N ASP A 151 12.03 -21.72 14.08
CA ASP A 151 13.13 -20.99 14.71
C ASP A 151 14.49 -21.33 14.07
N ALA A 152 14.69 -22.59 13.67
CA ALA A 152 15.89 -22.99 12.93
C ALA A 152 15.95 -22.31 11.54
N LEU A 153 14.83 -22.21 10.83
CA LEU A 153 14.75 -21.46 9.57
C LEU A 153 14.98 -19.95 9.80
N TRP A 154 14.42 -19.41 10.88
CA TRP A 154 14.62 -18.00 11.25
C TRP A 154 16.09 -17.69 11.55
N ALA A 155 16.79 -18.55 12.24
CA ALA A 155 18.22 -18.40 12.51
C ALA A 155 19.06 -18.31 11.22
N GLN A 156 18.64 -19.00 10.15
CA GLN A 156 19.32 -18.97 8.85
C GLN A 156 18.89 -17.77 7.98
N HIS A 157 17.62 -17.45 7.96
CA HIS A 157 17.02 -16.54 6.97
C HIS A 157 16.38 -15.27 7.56
N GLY A 158 16.25 -15.16 8.89
CA GLY A 158 15.51 -14.09 9.55
C GLY A 158 15.96 -12.69 9.13
N ARG A 159 17.27 -12.44 9.03
CA ARG A 159 17.80 -11.14 8.55
C ARG A 159 17.35 -10.81 7.12
N LEU A 160 17.33 -11.82 6.24
CA LEU A 160 16.88 -11.65 4.87
C LEU A 160 15.36 -11.41 4.83
N VAL A 161 14.60 -12.18 5.62
CA VAL A 161 13.13 -12.03 5.73
C VAL A 161 12.77 -10.63 6.24
N GLU A 162 13.44 -10.13 7.28
CA GLU A 162 13.22 -8.76 7.76
C GLU A 162 13.56 -7.69 6.71
N ALA A 163 14.69 -7.85 6.02
CA ALA A 163 15.10 -6.90 4.99
C ALA A 163 14.12 -6.87 3.82
N LEU A 164 13.67 -8.03 3.34
CA LEU A 164 12.67 -8.15 2.29
C LEU A 164 11.31 -7.59 2.72
N SER A 165 10.91 -7.85 3.98
CA SER A 165 9.65 -7.32 4.53
C SER A 165 9.65 -5.78 4.56
N ARG A 166 10.76 -5.18 4.99
CA ARG A 166 10.90 -3.71 5.00
C ARG A 166 10.94 -3.13 3.59
N LEU A 167 11.67 -3.78 2.67
CA LEU A 167 11.72 -3.34 1.26
C LEU A 167 10.34 -3.42 0.60
N ALA A 168 9.63 -4.55 0.79
CA ALA A 168 8.26 -4.71 0.28
C ALA A 168 7.32 -3.66 0.87
N HIS A 169 7.41 -3.39 2.19
CA HIS A 169 6.63 -2.33 2.84
C HIS A 169 6.89 -0.96 2.22
N LEU A 170 8.16 -0.56 2.10
CA LEU A 170 8.54 0.72 1.49
C LEU A 170 7.97 0.84 0.07
N ARG A 171 8.07 -0.22 -0.73
CA ARG A 171 7.56 -0.18 -2.10
C ARG A 171 6.04 -0.20 -2.15
N ILE A 172 5.36 -1.09 -1.43
CA ILE A 172 3.89 -1.16 -1.34
C ILE A 172 3.34 0.20 -0.88
N SER A 173 3.94 0.82 0.14
CA SER A 173 3.49 2.12 0.65
C SER A 173 3.65 3.26 -0.37
N THR A 174 4.46 3.09 -1.43
CA THR A 174 4.67 4.08 -2.50
C THR A 174 3.87 3.82 -3.76
N LEU A 175 3.27 2.65 -3.93
CA LEU A 175 2.53 2.26 -5.14
C LEU A 175 1.01 2.42 -4.95
N PRO A 176 0.25 2.64 -6.04
CA PRO A 176 -1.21 2.57 -6.00
C PRO A 176 -1.67 1.17 -5.57
N HIS A 177 -2.67 1.10 -4.71
CA HIS A 177 -3.27 -0.18 -4.29
C HIS A 177 -4.43 -0.49 -5.22
N ALA A 178 -4.37 -1.62 -5.92
CA ALA A 178 -5.40 -2.04 -6.89
C ALA A 178 -6.77 -2.31 -6.25
N GLU A 179 -6.81 -2.63 -4.94
CA GLU A 179 -8.07 -2.89 -4.22
C GLU A 179 -8.79 -1.63 -3.76
N GLN A 180 -8.11 -0.48 -3.75
CA GLN A 180 -8.79 0.80 -3.58
C GLN A 180 -9.35 1.19 -4.95
N GLU A 181 -10.58 0.75 -5.25
CA GLU A 181 -11.33 1.27 -6.38
C GLU A 181 -11.12 2.78 -6.44
N CYS A 182 -10.75 3.27 -7.63
CA CYS A 182 -10.62 4.70 -7.85
C CYS A 182 -12.01 5.32 -7.69
N VAL A 183 -12.39 5.63 -6.45
CA VAL A 183 -13.73 6.15 -6.11
C VAL A 183 -13.97 7.55 -6.68
N LEU A 184 -12.88 8.22 -7.11
CA LEU A 184 -12.94 9.54 -7.72
C LEU A 184 -12.94 9.44 -9.25
N THR A 185 -13.86 10.16 -9.88
CA THR A 185 -13.80 10.38 -11.33
C THR A 185 -12.63 11.30 -11.69
N LEU A 186 -12.20 11.31 -12.96
CA LEU A 186 -11.13 12.18 -13.44
C LEU A 186 -11.39 13.65 -13.06
N ARG A 187 -12.59 14.16 -13.31
CA ARG A 187 -12.98 15.56 -12.99
C ARG A 187 -12.96 15.85 -11.48
N GLN A 188 -13.29 14.90 -10.65
CA GLN A 188 -13.19 15.06 -9.18
C GLN A 188 -11.74 15.12 -8.73
N ARG A 189 -10.84 14.35 -9.34
CA ARG A 189 -9.39 14.40 -9.09
C ARG A 189 -8.81 15.75 -9.48
N GLU A 190 -9.04 16.19 -10.72
CA GLU A 190 -8.58 17.49 -11.24
C GLU A 190 -9.00 18.65 -10.32
N VAL A 191 -10.26 18.66 -9.91
CA VAL A 191 -10.77 19.70 -8.99
C VAL A 191 -10.09 19.65 -7.63
N LEU A 192 -9.89 18.44 -7.04
CA LEU A 192 -9.19 18.31 -5.75
C LEU A 192 -7.71 18.71 -5.85
N GLU A 193 -7.04 18.38 -6.95
CA GLU A 193 -5.66 18.76 -7.21
C GLU A 193 -5.53 20.29 -7.31
N CYS A 194 -6.41 20.95 -8.04
CA CYS A 194 -6.42 22.41 -8.15
C CYS A 194 -6.65 23.10 -6.80
N ILE A 195 -7.61 22.61 -6.00
CA ILE A 195 -7.85 23.15 -4.64
C ILE A 195 -6.65 22.93 -3.74
N SER A 196 -5.97 21.78 -3.84
CA SER A 196 -4.84 21.44 -2.98
C SER A 196 -3.64 22.38 -3.17
N VAL A 197 -3.50 22.95 -4.35
CA VAL A 197 -2.46 23.98 -4.65
C VAL A 197 -2.94 25.41 -4.44
N GLY A 198 -4.13 25.58 -3.81
CA GLY A 198 -4.64 26.88 -3.38
C GLY A 198 -5.45 27.64 -4.44
N ARG A 199 -5.89 27.00 -5.53
CA ARG A 199 -6.76 27.63 -6.52
C ARG A 199 -8.15 27.87 -5.95
N THR A 200 -8.73 29.02 -6.29
CA THR A 200 -10.12 29.36 -5.97
C THR A 200 -11.09 28.61 -6.90
N THR A 201 -12.33 28.47 -6.48
CA THR A 201 -13.41 27.87 -7.30
C THR A 201 -13.57 28.58 -8.65
N GLN A 202 -13.35 29.90 -8.68
CA GLN A 202 -13.42 30.70 -9.91
C GLN A 202 -12.28 30.37 -10.87
N GLU A 203 -11.02 30.35 -10.38
CA GLU A 203 -9.85 29.97 -11.19
C GLU A 203 -9.96 28.54 -11.71
N ILE A 204 -10.49 27.61 -10.90
CA ILE A 204 -10.69 26.21 -11.32
C ILE A 204 -11.74 26.13 -12.42
N ALA A 205 -12.81 26.91 -12.33
CA ALA A 205 -13.84 26.97 -13.34
C ALA A 205 -13.28 27.44 -14.70
N GLU A 206 -12.39 28.44 -14.68
CA GLU A 206 -11.69 28.93 -15.87
C GLU A 206 -10.71 27.88 -16.44
N ILE A 207 -9.89 27.21 -15.56
CA ILE A 207 -8.91 26.21 -15.99
C ILE A 207 -9.59 25.00 -16.62
N LEU A 208 -10.71 24.53 -16.06
CA LEU A 208 -11.40 23.33 -16.51
C LEU A 208 -12.51 23.57 -17.51
N ASP A 209 -12.73 24.84 -17.93
CA ASP A 209 -13.79 25.29 -18.84
C ASP A 209 -15.18 24.82 -18.37
N VAL A 210 -15.51 25.13 -17.13
CA VAL A 210 -16.80 24.80 -16.50
C VAL A 210 -17.31 25.98 -15.67
N THR A 211 -18.54 25.88 -15.16
CA THR A 211 -19.06 26.91 -14.25
C THR A 211 -18.56 26.68 -12.79
N PRO A 212 -18.46 27.74 -11.96
CA PRO A 212 -18.16 27.60 -10.53
C PRO A 212 -19.12 26.64 -9.80
N ALA A 213 -20.39 26.63 -10.19
CA ALA A 213 -21.39 25.72 -9.63
C ALA A 213 -21.07 24.26 -9.97
N THR A 214 -20.48 24.00 -11.14
CA THR A 214 -20.02 22.67 -11.54
C THR A 214 -18.81 22.23 -10.70
N VAL A 215 -17.87 23.12 -10.42
CA VAL A 215 -16.73 22.85 -9.52
C VAL A 215 -17.22 22.48 -8.12
N GLU A 216 -18.14 23.24 -7.55
CA GLU A 216 -18.73 22.94 -6.24
C GLU A 216 -19.46 21.58 -6.22
N LYS A 217 -20.16 21.25 -7.30
CA LYS A 217 -20.78 19.93 -7.46
C LYS A 217 -19.73 18.81 -7.43
N HIS A 218 -18.61 18.95 -8.14
CA HIS A 218 -17.52 17.97 -8.13
C HIS A 218 -16.88 17.84 -6.75
N LEU A 219 -16.64 18.94 -6.01
CA LEU A 219 -16.13 18.92 -4.65
C LEU A 219 -17.08 18.19 -3.69
N ARG A 220 -18.38 18.46 -3.79
CA ARG A 220 -19.38 17.77 -2.97
C ARG A 220 -19.43 16.27 -3.26
N LEU A 221 -19.37 15.87 -4.52
CA LEU A 221 -19.37 14.47 -4.92
C LEU A 221 -18.07 13.76 -4.51
N ALA A 222 -16.91 14.43 -4.64
CA ALA A 222 -15.62 13.91 -4.18
C ALA A 222 -15.62 13.67 -2.66
N ARG A 223 -16.11 14.63 -1.87
CA ARG A 223 -16.28 14.46 -0.42
C ARG A 223 -17.17 13.26 -0.08
N LYS A 224 -18.31 13.12 -0.79
CA LYS A 224 -19.21 11.98 -0.58
C LYS A 224 -18.53 10.65 -0.92
N ALA A 225 -17.83 10.58 -2.05
CA ALA A 225 -17.15 9.35 -2.50
C ALA A 225 -16.04 8.90 -1.52
N LEU A 226 -15.32 9.86 -0.95
CA LEU A 226 -14.25 9.61 0.01
C LEU A 226 -14.73 9.44 1.46
N GLY A 227 -16.01 9.70 1.76
CA GLY A 227 -16.53 9.74 3.13
C GLY A 227 -16.02 10.94 3.94
N ALA A 228 -15.57 12.01 3.27
CA ALA A 228 -14.99 13.19 3.88
C ALA A 228 -16.07 14.22 4.29
N LYS A 229 -15.90 14.86 5.45
CA LYS A 229 -16.77 15.94 5.93
C LYS A 229 -16.37 17.30 5.35
N THR A 230 -15.07 17.51 5.12
CA THR A 230 -14.51 18.76 4.62
C THR A 230 -13.70 18.54 3.34
N THR A 231 -13.48 19.60 2.57
CA THR A 231 -12.61 19.52 1.37
C THR A 231 -11.15 19.24 1.74
N ALA A 232 -10.65 19.81 2.85
CA ALA A 232 -9.31 19.50 3.36
C ALA A 232 -9.16 18.02 3.73
N GLN A 233 -10.17 17.44 4.37
CA GLN A 233 -10.20 16.01 4.65
C GLN A 233 -10.27 15.17 3.38
N ALA A 234 -11.03 15.59 2.37
CA ALA A 234 -11.08 14.91 1.08
C ALA A 234 -9.73 14.90 0.36
N ILE A 235 -9.00 16.03 0.38
CA ILE A 235 -7.64 16.12 -0.18
C ILE A 235 -6.70 15.18 0.56
N LEU A 236 -6.71 15.19 1.90
CA LEU A 236 -5.88 14.30 2.70
C LEU A 236 -6.13 12.83 2.39
N LEU A 237 -7.41 12.41 2.32
CA LEU A 237 -7.80 11.04 1.98
C LEU A 237 -7.41 10.67 0.55
N ALA A 238 -7.67 11.56 -0.42
CA ALA A 238 -7.33 11.31 -1.81
C ALA A 238 -5.81 11.20 -2.01
N ALA A 239 -5.01 12.04 -1.35
CA ALA A 239 -3.55 11.98 -1.39
C ALA A 239 -3.02 10.70 -0.70
N SER A 240 -3.56 10.36 0.47
CA SER A 240 -3.20 9.15 1.21
C SER A 240 -3.48 7.89 0.40
N ARG A 241 -4.63 7.82 -0.25
CA ARG A 241 -5.04 6.72 -1.13
C ARG A 241 -4.45 6.81 -2.54
N ARG A 242 -3.56 7.79 -2.78
CA ARG A 242 -2.91 8.02 -4.07
C ARG A 242 -3.87 8.14 -5.24
N GLN A 243 -5.04 8.74 -4.99
CA GLN A 243 -6.04 9.01 -6.03
C GLN A 243 -5.85 10.38 -6.69
N ILE A 244 -4.99 11.24 -6.14
CA ILE A 244 -4.52 12.51 -6.71
C ILE A 244 -2.99 12.52 -6.72
N PHE A 245 -2.39 13.37 -7.57
CA PHE A 245 -0.95 13.51 -7.81
C PHE A 245 -0.26 12.27 -8.38
N ASN A 246 -1.00 11.29 -8.88
CA ASN A 246 -0.44 10.20 -9.64
C ASN A 246 -0.48 10.58 -11.12
N SER A 247 0.69 10.79 -11.70
CA SER A 247 0.85 10.80 -13.16
C SER A 247 0.71 9.38 -13.69
N THR A 248 -0.50 8.85 -13.77
CA THR A 248 -0.77 7.79 -14.73
C THR A 248 -0.79 8.49 -16.08
N ALA A 249 0.37 8.55 -16.73
CA ALA A 249 0.40 8.75 -18.17
C ALA A 249 -0.38 7.57 -18.76
N GLU A 250 -1.64 7.78 -19.09
CA GLU A 250 -2.31 6.88 -20.03
C GLU A 250 -1.44 6.86 -21.29
N PRO A 251 -1.10 5.68 -21.83
CA PRO A 251 -0.46 5.64 -23.13
C PRO A 251 -1.44 6.30 -24.10
N HIS A 252 -1.07 7.47 -24.64
CA HIS A 252 -1.78 8.07 -25.74
C HIS A 252 -1.79 7.03 -26.86
N GLY A 253 -2.95 6.42 -27.07
CA GLY A 253 -3.21 5.62 -28.25
C GLY A 253 -2.93 6.49 -29.50
N PRO A 254 -2.41 5.93 -30.59
CA PRO A 254 -2.11 6.68 -31.79
C PRO A 254 -3.40 7.28 -32.34
N GLY A 255 -3.57 8.59 -32.17
CA GLY A 255 -4.65 9.34 -32.75
C GLY A 255 -4.61 9.27 -34.27
N GLN A 256 -5.56 8.58 -34.84
CA GLN A 256 -5.92 8.72 -36.26
C GLN A 256 -6.45 10.16 -36.47
N GLY A 257 -5.79 10.88 -37.33
CA GLY A 257 -6.23 12.22 -37.74
C GLY A 257 -5.34 12.74 -38.84
N GLY A 258 -5.47 12.17 -40.03
CA GLY A 258 -4.87 12.74 -41.24
C GLY A 258 -5.56 14.02 -41.65
N HIS A 259 -4.78 15.06 -41.91
CA HIS A 259 -5.14 16.08 -42.87
C HIS A 259 -3.90 16.43 -43.69
N PRO A 260 -4.02 16.55 -45.03
CA PRO A 260 -2.88 16.77 -45.93
C PRO A 260 -2.46 18.20 -45.95
N SER A 261 -1.17 18.44 -45.93
CA SER A 261 -0.52 19.71 -46.26
C SER A 261 -0.68 20.05 -47.75
N PRO A 262 -0.76 21.32 -48.13
CA PRO A 262 -0.31 21.73 -49.42
C PRO A 262 1.15 22.20 -49.42
N ALA A 263 1.87 21.77 -50.42
CA ALA A 263 3.23 22.16 -50.77
C ALA A 263 3.38 23.67 -51.00
N ARG A 264 4.54 24.24 -50.66
CA ARG A 264 5.16 25.34 -51.40
C ARG A 264 6.67 25.33 -51.29
N ASP A 265 7.23 25.39 -52.46
CA ASP A 265 8.59 25.55 -52.97
C ASP A 265 9.48 26.56 -52.24
N GLY A 266 10.79 26.32 -52.34
CA GLY A 266 11.79 27.36 -52.30
C GLY A 266 13.06 27.08 -51.52
N ALA A 267 14.02 26.43 -52.14
CA ALA A 267 15.45 26.53 -51.78
C ALA A 267 15.99 27.89 -52.21
N PRO A 268 17.21 28.41 -51.89
CA PRO A 268 18.48 27.64 -51.74
C PRO A 268 19.50 28.18 -50.68
N GLY A 269 20.57 27.43 -50.47
CA GLY A 269 21.94 27.99 -50.33
C GLY A 269 22.62 27.90 -49.00
N LEU A 270 23.50 26.94 -48.89
CA LEU A 270 24.80 26.75 -48.21
C LEU A 270 25.57 28.02 -47.77
N PRO A 271 26.61 28.02 -46.89
CA PRO A 271 27.60 26.93 -46.78
C PRO A 271 28.10 26.58 -45.33
N ALA A 272 28.89 25.54 -45.34
CA ALA A 272 29.69 25.01 -44.24
C ALA A 272 30.80 25.94 -43.71
N ARG A 273 31.19 25.73 -42.43
CA ARG A 273 32.58 25.87 -41.91
C ARG A 273 32.66 25.03 -40.62
N ASP A 274 33.34 24.02 -40.73
CA ASP A 274 34.66 23.58 -40.29
C ASP A 274 35.19 24.10 -38.94
N GLN A 275 35.60 23.10 -38.12
CA GLN A 275 36.81 23.04 -37.28
C GLN A 275 36.78 23.90 -35.98
N ILE A 276 37.25 23.49 -34.82
CA ILE A 276 38.43 22.71 -34.40
C ILE A 276 38.42 22.58 -32.88
N CYS A 277 38.88 21.42 -32.38
CA CYS A 277 39.72 21.09 -31.24
C CYS A 277 39.44 21.51 -29.78
N ALA A 278 39.43 20.47 -28.99
CA ALA A 278 40.35 20.12 -27.89
C ALA A 278 40.49 21.11 -26.68
N GLY A 279 40.33 20.49 -25.53
CA GLY A 279 40.61 20.98 -24.19
C GLY A 279 39.98 20.04 -23.19
#